data_ce467130842c339974524024fb1a5c14
#
_entry.id   ce467130842c339974524024fb1a5c14
#
_cell.length_a   1.000
_cell.length_b   1.000
_cell.length_c   1.000
_cell.angle_alpha   90.00
_cell.angle_beta   90.00
_cell.angle_gamma   90.00
#
_symmetry.space_group_name_H-M   'P 1'
#
loop_
_entity.id
_entity.type
_entity.pdbx_description
1 polymer ?
#
loop_
_entity_poly.entity_id
_entity_poly.type
_entity_poly.pdbx_seq_one_letter_code
_entity_poly.pdbx_strand_id
1 'polypeptide(L)'
;ERPEDILSIDDMLDRANLAQKSVKHLSGSKYALYSEEMRKRVLYEKNIESCMEEALRNREFCLHLQPQVDIQHGDALFGAEVLVRWERPGYGMVSPGDFIPLFERNGFIVDLDAFVFEEACAYLASRGSRGLPPLRLSVTVSRLSIAQGDFLDRYSAIRDKYGIDSGMLELECTETMVIRNFALFRELMAALPSRGFRSAMDD
;
A
#
# COMPACT_ATOMS: atom_id res chain seq x y z
N GLU A 1 -19.34 33.82 28.15
CA GLU A 1 -18.37 32.70 28.33
C GLU A 1 -19.05 31.69 29.27
N ARG A 2 -19.27 30.45 28.77
CA ARG A 2 -19.89 29.39 29.55
C ARG A 2 -18.82 28.72 30.38
N PRO A 3 -19.13 28.25 31.62
CA PRO A 3 -18.14 27.54 32.49
C PRO A 3 -17.55 26.27 31.86
N GLU A 4 -18.13 25.78 30.76
CA GLU A 4 -17.70 24.58 30.03
C GLU A 4 -16.47 24.80 29.12
N ASP A 5 -16.01 26.05 28.96
CA ASP A 5 -14.89 26.42 28.09
C ASP A 5 -13.52 26.44 28.81
N ILE A 6 -13.48 26.09 30.10
CA ILE A 6 -12.23 26.06 30.90
C ILE A 6 -11.57 24.70 30.65
N LEU A 7 -10.58 24.68 29.75
CA LEU A 7 -9.74 23.51 29.54
C LEU A 7 -8.91 23.19 30.77
N SER A 8 -8.81 21.92 31.11
CA SER A 8 -7.82 21.47 32.10
C SER A 8 -6.39 21.68 31.57
N ILE A 9 -5.41 21.73 32.45
CA ILE A 9 -4.00 21.81 32.06
C ILE A 9 -3.62 20.60 31.20
N ASP A 10 -4.12 19.42 31.52
CA ASP A 10 -3.87 18.19 30.76
C ASP A 10 -4.45 18.28 29.34
N ASP A 11 -5.68 18.80 29.19
CA ASP A 11 -6.26 19.04 27.86
C ASP A 11 -5.46 20.04 27.04
N MET A 12 -4.94 21.11 27.68
CA MET A 12 -4.08 22.09 27.00
C MET A 12 -2.78 21.46 26.50
N LEU A 13 -2.16 20.63 27.33
CA LEU A 13 -0.93 19.90 26.98
C LEU A 13 -1.19 18.89 25.86
N ASP A 14 -2.28 18.15 25.90
CA ASP A 14 -2.65 17.20 24.85
C ASP A 14 -2.89 17.90 23.51
N ARG A 15 -3.62 19.02 23.53
CA ARG A 15 -3.84 19.84 22.33
C ARG A 15 -2.54 20.40 21.76
N ALA A 16 -1.65 20.91 22.62
CA ALA A 16 -0.34 21.40 22.19
C ALA A 16 0.52 20.28 21.57
N ASN A 17 0.53 19.10 22.19
CA ASN A 17 1.22 17.92 21.67
C ASN A 17 0.69 17.45 20.30
N LEU A 18 -0.63 17.48 20.10
CA LEU A 18 -1.24 17.15 18.81
C LEU A 18 -0.82 18.15 17.72
N ALA A 19 -0.86 19.46 18.03
CA ALA A 19 -0.43 20.49 17.10
C ALA A 19 1.07 20.37 16.79
N GLN A 20 1.92 20.10 17.77
CA GLN A 20 3.36 19.86 17.56
C GLN A 20 3.63 18.67 16.64
N LYS A 21 2.94 17.55 16.87
CA LYS A 21 3.10 16.34 16.04
C LYS A 21 2.77 16.58 14.57
N SER A 22 1.78 17.42 14.27
CA SER A 22 1.37 17.71 12.89
C SER A 22 2.46 18.41 12.05
N VAL A 23 3.39 19.12 12.70
CA VAL A 23 4.47 19.87 12.01
C VAL A 23 5.87 19.29 12.22
N LYS A 24 6.01 18.25 13.05
CA LYS A 24 7.32 17.69 13.45
C LYS A 24 8.16 17.20 12.26
N HIS A 25 7.52 16.78 11.17
CA HIS A 25 8.19 16.22 9.98
C HIS A 25 8.47 17.27 8.90
N LEU A 26 8.05 18.52 9.10
CA LEU A 26 8.28 19.60 8.16
C LEU A 26 9.64 20.25 8.42
N SER A 27 10.39 20.52 7.35
CA SER A 27 11.68 21.20 7.46
C SER A 27 11.53 22.66 7.86
N GLY A 28 12.50 23.20 8.63
CA GLY A 28 12.54 24.58 9.10
C GLY A 28 11.71 24.82 10.35
N SER A 29 11.68 26.08 10.82
CA SER A 29 10.86 26.50 11.97
C SER A 29 9.39 26.55 11.56
N LYS A 30 8.58 25.73 12.18
CA LYS A 30 7.14 25.63 11.93
C LYS A 30 6.37 25.77 13.25
N TYR A 31 5.16 26.27 13.12
CA TYR A 31 4.18 26.25 14.20
C TYR A 31 2.84 25.74 13.66
N ALA A 32 2.04 25.17 14.51
CA ALA A 32 0.66 24.82 14.22
C ALA A 32 -0.22 25.22 15.40
N LEU A 33 -1.42 25.63 15.09
CA LEU A 33 -2.48 25.81 16.08
C LEU A 33 -3.31 24.54 16.12
N TYR A 34 -3.69 24.12 17.33
CA TYR A 34 -4.61 23.00 17.49
C TYR A 34 -5.93 23.26 16.79
N SER A 35 -6.45 22.22 16.13
CA SER A 35 -7.82 22.19 15.64
C SER A 35 -8.49 20.86 16.01
N GLU A 36 -9.82 20.86 16.10
CA GLU A 36 -10.59 19.64 16.32
C GLU A 36 -10.41 18.61 15.20
N GLU A 37 -10.08 19.03 13.99
CA GLU A 37 -9.77 18.15 12.86
C GLU A 37 -8.50 17.32 13.15
N MET A 38 -7.48 17.93 13.79
CA MET A 38 -6.27 17.18 14.20
C MET A 38 -6.61 16.06 15.15
N ARG A 39 -7.49 16.32 16.13
CA ARG A 39 -7.95 15.30 17.08
C ARG A 39 -8.74 14.19 16.37
N LYS A 40 -9.69 14.57 15.51
CA LYS A 40 -10.48 13.62 14.72
C LYS A 40 -9.58 12.74 13.85
N ARG A 41 -8.57 13.34 13.20
CA ARG A 41 -7.60 12.60 12.38
C ARG A 41 -6.84 11.56 13.20
N VAL A 42 -6.30 11.92 14.38
CA VAL A 42 -5.59 10.99 15.24
C VAL A 42 -6.49 9.85 15.75
N LEU A 43 -7.73 10.16 16.13
CA LEU A 43 -8.70 9.13 16.53
C LEU A 43 -9.06 8.20 15.37
N TYR A 44 -9.19 8.73 14.17
CA TYR A 44 -9.44 7.96 12.96
C TYR A 44 -8.27 7.03 12.61
N GLU A 45 -7.02 7.55 12.65
CA GLU A 45 -5.82 6.74 12.44
C GLU A 45 -5.70 5.61 13.47
N LYS A 46 -5.93 5.89 14.75
CA LYS A 46 -5.96 4.86 15.79
C LYS A 46 -7.04 3.81 15.58
N ASN A 47 -8.21 4.22 15.10
CA ASN A 47 -9.28 3.30 14.76
C ASN A 47 -8.88 2.38 13.60
N ILE A 48 -8.20 2.90 12.56
CA ILE A 48 -7.63 2.10 11.46
C ILE A 48 -6.60 1.09 12.01
N GLU A 49 -5.64 1.55 12.82
CA GLU A 49 -4.59 0.69 13.39
C GLU A 49 -5.16 -0.43 14.26
N SER A 50 -6.23 -0.15 15.03
CA SER A 50 -6.82 -1.14 15.93
C SER A 50 -7.52 -2.29 15.23
N CYS A 51 -7.89 -2.14 13.95
CA CYS A 51 -8.64 -3.16 13.20
C CYS A 51 -7.91 -3.73 11.97
N MET A 52 -6.72 -3.21 11.62
CA MET A 52 -6.01 -3.58 10.38
C MET A 52 -5.69 -5.08 10.27
N GLU A 53 -5.24 -5.73 11.35
CA GLU A 53 -4.95 -7.16 11.35
C GLU A 53 -6.20 -8.01 11.20
N GLU A 54 -7.29 -7.62 11.89
CA GLU A 54 -8.56 -8.30 11.77
C GLU A 54 -9.16 -8.12 10.38
N ALA A 55 -9.07 -6.92 9.81
CA ALA A 55 -9.50 -6.63 8.45
C ALA A 55 -8.78 -7.50 7.41
N LEU A 56 -7.46 -7.72 7.58
CA LEU A 56 -6.70 -8.61 6.71
C LEU A 56 -7.18 -10.06 6.82
N ARG A 57 -7.37 -10.56 8.06
CA ARG A 57 -7.90 -11.91 8.31
C ARG A 57 -9.31 -12.11 7.76
N ASN A 58 -10.16 -11.10 7.88
CA ASN A 58 -11.55 -11.12 7.41
C ASN A 58 -11.67 -10.85 5.90
N ARG A 59 -10.54 -10.64 5.19
CA ARG A 59 -10.51 -10.35 3.74
C ARG A 59 -11.32 -9.10 3.36
N GLU A 60 -11.26 -8.06 4.20
CA GLU A 60 -11.90 -6.76 3.92
C GLU A 60 -11.13 -5.95 2.86
N PHE A 61 -9.87 -6.33 2.58
CA PHE A 61 -9.11 -5.78 1.47
C PHE A 61 -9.44 -6.53 0.18
N CYS A 62 -9.77 -5.79 -0.86
CA CYS A 62 -10.09 -6.33 -2.18
C CYS A 62 -9.23 -5.65 -3.26
N LEU A 63 -9.15 -6.28 -4.44
CA LEU A 63 -8.40 -5.77 -5.57
C LEU A 63 -9.33 -5.12 -6.59
N HIS A 64 -9.02 -3.88 -6.95
CA HIS A 64 -9.54 -3.25 -8.15
C HIS A 64 -8.49 -3.31 -9.23
N LEU A 65 -8.90 -3.59 -10.47
CA LEU A 65 -8.01 -3.69 -11.61
C LEU A 65 -8.23 -2.50 -12.52
N GLN A 66 -7.19 -1.66 -12.67
CA GLN A 66 -7.21 -0.56 -13.63
C GLN A 66 -6.61 -1.04 -14.96
N PRO A 67 -7.40 -1.08 -16.05
CA PRO A 67 -6.94 -1.60 -17.33
C PRO A 67 -5.78 -0.79 -17.90
N GLN A 68 -4.81 -1.49 -18.48
CA GLN A 68 -3.71 -0.92 -19.25
C GLN A 68 -3.88 -1.31 -20.72
N VAL A 69 -3.94 -0.33 -21.61
CA VAL A 69 -4.18 -0.52 -23.05
C VAL A 69 -2.98 -0.07 -23.88
N ASP A 70 -2.71 -0.79 -24.97
CA ASP A 70 -1.67 -0.45 -25.92
C ASP A 70 -2.22 0.51 -26.99
N ILE A 71 -1.96 1.80 -26.80
CA ILE A 71 -2.41 2.86 -27.73
C ILE A 71 -1.74 2.82 -29.09
N GLN A 72 -0.62 2.10 -29.24
CA GLN A 72 0.11 1.97 -30.50
C GLN A 72 -0.43 0.83 -31.35
N HIS A 73 -1.13 -0.15 -30.76
CA HIS A 73 -1.64 -1.34 -31.43
C HIS A 73 -3.17 -1.49 -31.30
N GLY A 74 -3.90 -0.37 -31.41
CA GLY A 74 -5.36 -0.36 -31.49
C GLY A 74 -6.09 -0.53 -30.17
N ASP A 75 -5.56 0.04 -29.12
CA ASP A 75 -6.15 0.06 -27.76
C ASP A 75 -6.43 -1.34 -27.19
N ALA A 76 -5.59 -2.30 -27.57
CA ALA A 76 -5.70 -3.66 -27.04
C ALA A 76 -5.37 -3.71 -25.55
N LEU A 77 -6.21 -4.38 -24.77
CA LEU A 77 -5.93 -4.65 -23.36
C LEU A 77 -4.72 -5.58 -23.24
N PHE A 78 -3.63 -5.14 -22.63
CA PHE A 78 -2.43 -5.95 -22.43
C PHE A 78 -2.14 -6.25 -20.95
N GLY A 79 -2.70 -5.48 -20.02
CA GLY A 79 -2.46 -5.63 -18.61
C GLY A 79 -3.47 -4.90 -17.75
N ALA A 80 -3.27 -4.96 -16.45
CA ALA A 80 -4.00 -4.14 -15.49
C ALA A 80 -3.13 -3.87 -14.26
N GLU A 81 -3.25 -2.68 -13.71
CA GLU A 81 -2.68 -2.32 -12.43
C GLU A 81 -3.59 -2.80 -11.30
N VAL A 82 -2.98 -3.39 -10.29
CA VAL A 82 -3.67 -3.89 -9.09
C VAL A 82 -3.71 -2.79 -8.05
N LEU A 83 -4.90 -2.30 -7.79
CA LEU A 83 -5.14 -1.25 -6.81
C LEU A 83 -5.90 -1.82 -5.61
N VAL A 84 -5.23 -1.87 -4.46
CA VAL A 84 -5.88 -2.30 -3.22
C VAL A 84 -6.98 -1.33 -2.80
N ARG A 85 -8.10 -1.89 -2.32
CA ARG A 85 -9.21 -1.15 -1.72
C ARG A 85 -9.58 -1.83 -0.40
N TRP A 86 -9.99 -1.04 0.56
CA TRP A 86 -10.47 -1.56 1.83
C TRP A 86 -11.95 -1.29 1.97
N GLU A 87 -12.74 -2.34 1.86
CA GLU A 87 -14.18 -2.29 2.07
C GLU A 87 -14.50 -2.70 3.52
N ARG A 88 -14.72 -1.70 4.36
CA ARG A 88 -14.89 -1.88 5.78
C ARG A 88 -16.37 -2.07 6.15
N PRO A 89 -16.77 -3.20 6.74
CA PRO A 89 -18.17 -3.46 7.12
C PRO A 89 -18.73 -2.34 8.00
N GLY A 90 -19.87 -1.77 7.59
CA GLY A 90 -20.54 -0.69 8.31
C GLY A 90 -19.95 0.72 8.14
N TYR A 91 -18.78 0.84 7.51
CA TYR A 91 -18.09 2.12 7.26
C TYR A 91 -17.95 2.47 5.77
N GLY A 92 -18.07 1.46 4.90
CA GLY A 92 -17.87 1.62 3.47
C GLY A 92 -16.39 1.59 3.03
N MET A 93 -16.10 2.20 1.90
CA MET A 93 -14.76 2.21 1.31
C MET A 93 -13.82 3.17 2.04
N VAL A 94 -12.73 2.65 2.60
CA VAL A 94 -11.64 3.44 3.20
C VAL A 94 -10.65 3.82 2.10
N SER A 95 -10.27 5.10 2.04
CA SER A 95 -9.34 5.60 1.02
C SER A 95 -7.93 5.01 1.21
N PRO A 96 -7.24 4.55 0.14
CA PRO A 96 -5.84 4.16 0.21
C PRO A 96 -4.93 5.23 0.82
N GLY A 97 -5.21 6.51 0.52
CA GLY A 97 -4.48 7.65 1.11
C GLY A 97 -4.62 7.77 2.64
N ASP A 98 -5.60 7.10 3.24
CA ASP A 98 -5.77 7.09 4.69
C ASP A 98 -5.05 5.93 5.38
N PHE A 99 -4.99 4.75 4.75
CA PHE A 99 -4.40 3.58 5.40
C PHE A 99 -2.98 3.23 4.93
N ILE A 100 -2.63 3.42 3.65
CA ILE A 100 -1.29 3.07 3.14
C ILE A 100 -0.17 3.82 3.88
N PRO A 101 -0.21 5.16 4.02
CA PRO A 101 0.83 5.87 4.76
C PRO A 101 0.91 5.46 6.24
N LEU A 102 -0.21 5.06 6.82
CA LEU A 102 -0.28 4.58 8.19
C LEU A 102 0.38 3.21 8.33
N PHE A 103 0.08 2.29 7.41
CA PHE A 103 0.65 0.94 7.39
C PHE A 103 2.15 0.94 7.04
N GLU A 104 2.61 1.90 6.23
CA GLU A 104 4.04 2.13 6.04
C GLU A 104 4.74 2.61 7.30
N ARG A 105 4.09 3.50 8.10
CA ARG A 105 4.68 4.00 9.36
C ARG A 105 4.80 2.91 10.42
N ASN A 106 3.83 2.01 10.52
CA ASN A 106 3.80 0.96 11.54
C ASN A 106 4.33 -0.40 11.07
N GLY A 107 4.66 -0.55 9.77
CA GLY A 107 5.24 -1.76 9.18
C GLY A 107 4.22 -2.78 8.67
N PHE A 108 2.92 -2.60 8.93
CA PHE A 108 1.87 -3.52 8.48
C PHE A 108 1.74 -3.61 6.96
N ILE A 109 2.29 -2.62 6.24
CA ILE A 109 2.31 -2.63 4.77
C ILE A 109 2.95 -3.90 4.21
N VAL A 110 3.90 -4.52 4.90
CA VAL A 110 4.58 -5.76 4.46
C VAL A 110 3.61 -6.93 4.37
N ASP A 111 2.67 -7.02 5.31
CA ASP A 111 1.65 -8.07 5.31
C ASP A 111 0.56 -7.76 4.28
N LEU A 112 0.19 -6.49 4.13
CA LEU A 112 -0.75 -6.06 3.11
C LEU A 112 -0.21 -6.31 1.69
N ASP A 113 1.04 -5.93 1.40
CA ASP A 113 1.66 -6.14 0.08
C ASP A 113 1.68 -7.63 -0.29
N ALA A 114 2.06 -8.49 0.66
CA ALA A 114 2.07 -9.93 0.44
C ALA A 114 0.66 -10.49 0.18
N PHE A 115 -0.35 -10.01 0.90
CA PHE A 115 -1.74 -10.36 0.68
C PHE A 115 -2.21 -9.91 -0.71
N VAL A 116 -1.96 -8.66 -1.08
CA VAL A 116 -2.33 -8.11 -2.40
C VAL A 116 -1.68 -8.92 -3.52
N PHE A 117 -0.39 -9.25 -3.38
CA PHE A 117 0.32 -10.07 -4.36
C PHE A 117 -0.24 -11.49 -4.46
N GLU A 118 -0.58 -12.11 -3.34
CA GLU A 118 -1.20 -13.44 -3.32
C GLU A 118 -2.59 -13.43 -3.98
N GLU A 119 -3.42 -12.43 -3.70
CA GLU A 119 -4.73 -12.28 -4.35
C GLU A 119 -4.60 -12.03 -5.87
N ALA A 120 -3.58 -11.27 -6.30
CA ALA A 120 -3.29 -11.09 -7.71
C ALA A 120 -2.92 -12.42 -8.40
N CYS A 121 -2.09 -13.24 -7.76
CA CYS A 121 -1.76 -14.58 -8.24
C CYS A 121 -3.00 -15.49 -8.30
N ALA A 122 -3.85 -15.49 -7.26
CA ALA A 122 -5.09 -16.26 -7.22
C ALA A 122 -6.05 -15.84 -8.35
N TYR A 123 -6.15 -14.54 -8.61
CA TYR A 123 -6.95 -14.02 -9.71
C TYR A 123 -6.46 -14.51 -11.07
N LEU A 124 -5.14 -14.44 -11.34
CA LEU A 124 -4.56 -14.93 -12.60
C LEU A 124 -4.78 -16.44 -12.76
N ALA A 125 -4.58 -17.24 -11.73
CA ALA A 125 -4.86 -18.67 -11.76
C ALA A 125 -6.34 -18.97 -12.07
N SER A 126 -7.27 -18.23 -11.47
CA SER A 126 -8.69 -18.32 -11.74
C SER A 126 -9.02 -17.95 -13.20
N ARG A 127 -8.36 -16.93 -13.78
CA ARG A 127 -8.53 -16.58 -15.20
C ARG A 127 -8.08 -17.72 -16.10
N GLY A 128 -6.89 -18.28 -15.83
CA GLY A 128 -6.35 -19.39 -16.59
C GLY A 128 -7.26 -20.61 -16.58
N SER A 129 -7.77 -21.01 -15.42
CA SER A 129 -8.72 -22.13 -15.29
C SER A 129 -10.03 -21.92 -16.03
N ARG A 130 -10.44 -20.67 -16.27
CA ARG A 130 -11.63 -20.29 -17.06
C ARG A 130 -11.34 -20.15 -18.56
N GLY A 131 -10.12 -20.40 -19.00
CA GLY A 131 -9.72 -20.24 -20.40
C GLY A 131 -9.76 -18.81 -20.92
N LEU A 132 -9.68 -17.82 -20.03
CA LEU A 132 -9.64 -16.40 -20.41
C LEU A 132 -8.26 -16.02 -20.95
N PRO A 133 -8.18 -15.04 -21.86
CA PRO A 133 -6.90 -14.60 -22.42
C PRO A 133 -5.91 -14.21 -21.32
N PRO A 134 -4.59 -14.45 -21.52
CA PRO A 134 -3.57 -14.00 -20.59
C PRO A 134 -3.68 -12.50 -20.31
N LEU A 135 -3.47 -12.13 -19.07
CA LEU A 135 -3.49 -10.74 -18.61
C LEU A 135 -2.29 -10.52 -17.71
N ARG A 136 -1.47 -9.52 -18.00
CA ARG A 136 -0.40 -9.11 -17.10
C ARG A 136 -1.00 -8.29 -15.96
N LEU A 137 -0.52 -8.52 -14.75
CA LEU A 137 -0.84 -7.66 -13.62
C LEU A 137 0.41 -6.96 -13.12
N SER A 138 0.33 -5.66 -12.94
CA SER A 138 1.31 -4.87 -12.21
C SER A 138 0.84 -4.66 -10.78
N VAL A 139 1.75 -4.84 -9.84
CA VAL A 139 1.51 -4.75 -8.39
C VAL A 139 2.55 -3.83 -7.78
N THR A 140 2.10 -2.74 -7.17
CA THR A 140 2.96 -1.84 -6.42
C THR A 140 3.44 -2.52 -5.14
N VAL A 141 4.73 -2.43 -4.86
CA VAL A 141 5.35 -3.00 -3.66
C VAL A 141 6.05 -1.92 -2.86
N SER A 142 5.79 -1.90 -1.57
CA SER A 142 6.38 -0.93 -0.66
C SER A 142 7.88 -1.14 -0.48
N ARG A 143 8.58 -0.05 -0.16
CA ARG A 143 10.00 -0.09 0.20
C ARG A 143 10.27 -1.02 1.40
N LEU A 144 9.35 -1.10 2.34
CA LEU A 144 9.51 -1.95 3.52
C LEU A 144 9.45 -3.43 3.16
N SER A 145 8.59 -3.81 2.23
CA SER A 145 8.53 -5.19 1.72
C SER A 145 9.82 -5.57 0.99
N ILE A 146 10.31 -4.71 0.12
CA ILE A 146 11.55 -4.95 -0.63
C ILE A 146 12.77 -5.03 0.29
N ALA A 147 12.78 -4.28 1.39
CA ALA A 147 13.87 -4.33 2.38
C ALA A 147 13.88 -5.62 3.22
N GLN A 148 12.86 -6.48 3.12
CA GLN A 148 12.91 -7.80 3.76
C GLN A 148 13.93 -8.69 3.05
N GLY A 149 14.80 -9.34 3.81
CA GLY A 149 15.86 -10.17 3.24
C GLY A 149 15.38 -11.38 2.42
N ASP A 150 14.14 -11.82 2.65
CA ASP A 150 13.49 -12.95 1.99
C ASP A 150 12.47 -12.53 0.92
N PHE A 151 12.39 -11.25 0.58
CA PHE A 151 11.38 -10.68 -0.33
C PHE A 151 11.23 -11.49 -1.62
N LEU A 152 12.31 -11.68 -2.38
CA LEU A 152 12.26 -12.39 -3.66
C LEU A 152 11.88 -13.86 -3.50
N ASP A 153 12.35 -14.51 -2.45
CA ASP A 153 12.03 -15.92 -2.20
C ASP A 153 10.55 -16.08 -1.82
N ARG A 154 10.04 -15.21 -0.95
CA ARG A 154 8.63 -15.17 -0.54
C ARG A 154 7.70 -14.94 -1.74
N TYR A 155 7.97 -13.94 -2.57
CA TYR A 155 7.14 -13.60 -3.72
C TYR A 155 7.23 -14.68 -4.82
N SER A 156 8.41 -15.26 -5.03
CA SER A 156 8.56 -16.41 -5.94
C SER A 156 7.76 -17.60 -5.46
N ALA A 157 7.81 -17.93 -4.17
CA ALA A 157 7.04 -19.04 -3.60
C ALA A 157 5.52 -18.84 -3.74
N ILE A 158 5.02 -17.61 -3.54
CA ILE A 158 3.60 -17.28 -3.77
C ILE A 158 3.24 -17.49 -5.24
N ARG A 159 4.00 -16.93 -6.18
CA ARG A 159 3.77 -17.13 -7.62
C ARG A 159 3.73 -18.61 -8.01
N ASP A 160 4.70 -19.37 -7.54
CA ASP A 160 4.86 -20.79 -7.88
C ASP A 160 3.72 -21.64 -7.29
N LYS A 161 3.22 -21.29 -6.10
CA LYS A 161 2.03 -21.91 -5.48
C LYS A 161 0.80 -21.83 -6.39
N TYR A 162 0.64 -20.76 -7.14
CA TYR A 162 -0.47 -20.54 -8.05
C TYR A 162 -0.17 -20.91 -9.51
N GLY A 163 1.06 -21.37 -9.81
CA GLY A 163 1.48 -21.78 -11.15
C GLY A 163 1.45 -20.66 -12.17
N ILE A 164 1.79 -19.43 -11.77
CA ILE A 164 1.74 -18.26 -12.65
C ILE A 164 2.99 -18.21 -13.53
N ASP A 165 2.79 -18.10 -14.83
CA ASP A 165 3.85 -18.03 -15.83
C ASP A 165 4.76 -16.81 -15.65
N SER A 166 6.03 -17.00 -15.99
CA SER A 166 7.03 -15.93 -16.00
C SER A 166 6.58 -14.73 -16.84
N GLY A 167 6.75 -13.53 -16.32
CA GLY A 167 6.40 -12.29 -16.99
C GLY A 167 4.91 -11.90 -16.95
N MET A 168 4.06 -12.69 -16.28
CA MET A 168 2.66 -12.33 -16.03
C MET A 168 2.48 -11.36 -14.85
N LEU A 169 3.50 -11.26 -14.01
CA LEU A 169 3.54 -10.35 -12.87
C LEU A 169 4.64 -9.31 -13.05
N GLU A 170 4.26 -8.06 -12.89
CA GLU A 170 5.14 -6.90 -12.92
C GLU A 170 5.14 -6.26 -11.52
N LEU A 171 6.32 -6.03 -10.95
CA LEU A 171 6.45 -5.37 -9.66
C LEU A 171 6.76 -3.89 -9.91
N GLU A 172 5.91 -3.04 -9.39
CA GLU A 172 6.03 -1.59 -9.49
C GLU A 172 6.68 -1.02 -8.24
N CYS A 173 7.66 -0.16 -8.45
CA CYS A 173 8.40 0.51 -7.39
C CYS A 173 8.27 2.02 -7.56
N THR A 174 8.03 2.74 -6.48
CA THR A 174 7.90 4.20 -6.53
C THR A 174 9.26 4.89 -6.70
N GLU A 175 9.29 6.04 -7.39
CA GLU A 175 10.50 6.85 -7.59
C GLU A 175 11.21 7.20 -6.27
N THR A 176 10.45 7.49 -5.21
CA THR A 176 10.98 7.80 -3.88
C THR A 176 11.86 6.68 -3.31
N MET A 177 11.57 5.43 -3.65
CA MET A 177 12.37 4.28 -3.24
C MET A 177 13.74 4.28 -3.92
N VAL A 178 13.80 4.59 -5.20
CA VAL A 178 15.04 4.68 -6.00
C VAL A 178 16.00 5.71 -5.40
N ILE A 179 15.47 6.89 -5.07
CA ILE A 179 16.26 8.01 -4.54
C ILE A 179 16.87 7.66 -3.18
N ARG A 180 16.15 6.94 -2.32
CA ARG A 180 16.59 6.67 -0.94
C ARG A 180 17.56 5.50 -0.79
N ASN A 181 17.53 4.52 -1.67
CA ASN A 181 18.44 3.36 -1.62
C ASN A 181 18.71 2.76 -3.01
N PHE A 182 19.45 3.52 -3.81
CA PHE A 182 19.76 3.15 -5.19
C PHE A 182 20.50 1.81 -5.31
N ALA A 183 21.35 1.45 -4.35
CA ALA A 183 22.08 0.17 -4.39
C ALA A 183 21.13 -1.03 -4.28
N LEU A 184 20.27 -1.04 -3.27
CA LEU A 184 19.25 -2.09 -3.07
C LEU A 184 18.31 -2.18 -4.27
N PHE A 185 17.86 -1.02 -4.78
CA PHE A 185 17.00 -0.98 -5.96
C PHE A 185 17.68 -1.61 -7.19
N ARG A 186 18.93 -1.27 -7.45
CA ARG A 186 19.68 -1.83 -8.58
C ARG A 186 19.86 -3.34 -8.47
N GLU A 187 20.16 -3.85 -7.28
CA GLU A 187 20.29 -5.29 -7.03
C GLU A 187 18.96 -6.01 -7.26
N LEU A 188 17.86 -5.43 -6.77
CA LEU A 188 16.52 -5.95 -6.98
C LEU A 188 16.18 -6.01 -8.48
N MET A 189 16.35 -4.90 -9.20
CA MET A 189 16.07 -4.82 -10.65
C MET A 189 16.86 -5.85 -11.45
N ALA A 190 18.12 -6.11 -11.07
CA ALA A 190 18.95 -7.12 -11.71
C ALA A 190 18.48 -8.56 -11.42
N ALA A 191 17.89 -8.80 -10.25
CA ALA A 191 17.46 -10.12 -9.81
C ALA A 191 16.06 -10.51 -10.30
N LEU A 192 15.12 -9.54 -10.47
CA LEU A 192 13.73 -9.79 -10.83
C LEU A 192 13.55 -10.64 -12.10
N PRO A 193 14.24 -10.39 -13.23
CA PRO A 193 14.07 -11.19 -14.45
C PRO A 193 14.44 -12.66 -14.25
N SER A 194 15.49 -12.94 -13.48
CA SER A 194 15.92 -14.32 -13.19
C SER A 194 14.91 -15.07 -12.31
N ARG A 195 14.07 -14.34 -11.58
CA ARG A 195 12.97 -14.87 -10.77
C ARG A 195 11.63 -14.85 -11.51
N GLY A 196 11.61 -14.51 -12.81
CA GLY A 196 10.40 -14.52 -13.65
C GLY A 196 9.46 -13.34 -13.44
N PHE A 197 9.91 -12.27 -12.81
CA PHE A 197 9.15 -11.02 -12.66
C PHE A 197 9.57 -9.98 -13.68
N ARG A 198 8.64 -9.11 -14.03
CA ARG A 198 8.93 -7.84 -14.70
C ARG A 198 9.01 -6.75 -13.65
N SER A 199 9.56 -5.61 -14.03
CA SER A 199 9.64 -4.43 -13.19
C SER A 199 9.18 -3.19 -13.93
N ALA A 200 8.49 -2.32 -13.22
CA ALA A 200 8.15 -0.96 -13.65
C ALA A 200 8.50 0.03 -12.53
N MET A 201 8.63 1.29 -12.92
CA MET A 201 8.78 2.40 -12.00
C MET A 201 7.57 3.30 -12.15
N ASP A 202 6.93 3.60 -11.03
CA ASP A 202 5.77 4.47 -10.94
C ASP A 202 6.17 5.81 -10.29
N ASP A 203 5.40 6.87 -10.55
CA ASP A 203 5.66 8.26 -10.10
C ASP A 203 5.59 8.46 -8.57
#